data_bf4f4f83663fe794c5d64e0419eab698
#
_entry.id   bf4f4f83663fe794c5d64e0419eab698
#
_cell.length_a   1.000
_cell.length_b   1.000
_cell.length_c   1.000
_cell.angle_alpha   90.00
_cell.angle_beta   90.00
_cell.angle_gamma   90.00
#
_symmetry.space_group_name_H-M   'P 1'
#
loop_
_entity.id
_entity.type
_entity.pdbx_description
1 polymer ?
#
loop_
_entity_poly.entity_id
_entity_poly.type
_entity_poly.pdbx_seq_one_letter_code
_entity_poly.pdbx_strand_id
1 'polypeptide(L)' 'MTKMIDFSQTVCDLANKYPEIIPILKELGFEDITKPGMLHTVGRVMTIPNGCRMKGISFDIVKKTFKNNGFNMKE' A
#
# COMPACT_ATOMS: atom_id res chain seq x y z
N MET A 1 -4.32 7.16 -18.47
CA MET A 1 -4.56 5.75 -18.15
C MET A 1 -4.76 5.58 -16.66
N THR A 2 -5.70 4.74 -16.28
CA THR A 2 -6.04 4.56 -14.88
C THR A 2 -5.09 3.57 -14.22
N LYS A 3 -4.52 3.98 -13.09
CA LYS A 3 -3.67 3.09 -12.30
C LYS A 3 -4.57 2.21 -11.43
N MET A 4 -4.28 0.93 -11.40
CA MET A 4 -5.10 -0.05 -10.69
C MET A 4 -4.29 -0.68 -9.56
N ILE A 5 -4.86 -0.65 -8.36
CA ILE A 5 -4.26 -1.31 -7.18
C ILE A 5 -5.00 -2.62 -6.92
N ASP A 6 -4.26 -3.70 -6.88
CA ASP A 6 -4.78 -5.02 -6.52
C ASP A 6 -4.35 -5.32 -5.08
N PHE A 7 -5.30 -5.25 -4.16
CA PHE A 7 -5.00 -5.43 -2.74
C PHE A 7 -4.67 -6.87 -2.35
N SER A 8 -4.78 -7.80 -3.28
CA SER A 8 -4.32 -9.18 -3.04
C SER A 8 -2.81 -9.31 -3.24
N GLN A 9 -2.18 -8.33 -3.91
CA GLN A 9 -0.74 -8.32 -4.11
C GLN A 9 -0.03 -7.79 -2.88
N THR A 10 1.26 -8.16 -2.75
CA THR A 10 2.06 -7.68 -1.62
C THR A 10 2.42 -6.21 -1.79
N VAL A 11 2.77 -5.57 -0.68
CA VAL A 11 3.22 -4.17 -0.69
C VAL A 11 4.44 -4.03 -1.60
N CYS A 12 5.38 -4.98 -1.55
CA CYS A 12 6.57 -4.95 -2.39
C CYS A 12 6.21 -4.98 -3.88
N ASP A 13 5.29 -5.87 -4.28
CA ASP A 13 4.85 -5.98 -5.66
C ASP A 13 4.19 -4.69 -6.14
N LEU A 14 3.33 -4.11 -5.30
CA LEU A 14 2.67 -2.86 -5.64
C LEU A 14 3.65 -1.70 -5.74
N ALA A 15 4.64 -1.66 -4.84
CA ALA A 15 5.66 -0.60 -4.88
C ALA A 15 6.56 -0.71 -6.10
N ASN A 16 6.84 -1.94 -6.55
CA ASN A 16 7.61 -2.15 -7.78
C ASN A 16 6.84 -1.68 -9.00
N LYS A 17 5.53 -1.90 -9.01
CA LYS A 17 4.67 -1.49 -10.11
C LYS A 17 4.39 0.03 -10.08
N TYR A 18 4.12 0.56 -8.90
CA TYR A 18 3.80 1.97 -8.69
C TYR A 18 4.63 2.52 -7.53
N PRO A 19 5.88 2.93 -7.77
CA PRO A 19 6.74 3.45 -6.68
C PRO A 19 6.14 4.62 -5.92
N GLU A 20 5.25 5.36 -6.55
CA GLU A 20 4.58 6.51 -5.95
C GLU A 20 3.64 6.15 -4.79
N ILE A 21 3.34 4.85 -4.60
CA ILE A 21 2.52 4.46 -3.44
C ILE A 21 3.31 4.52 -2.13
N ILE A 22 4.64 4.51 -2.19
CA ILE A 22 5.48 4.53 -0.99
C ILE A 22 5.20 5.77 -0.14
N PRO A 23 5.27 7.02 -0.68
CA PRO A 23 4.93 8.18 0.14
C PRO A 23 3.47 8.19 0.60
N ILE A 24 2.57 7.63 -0.21
CA ILE A 24 1.16 7.53 0.18
C ILE A 24 1.01 6.61 1.40
N LEU A 25 1.65 5.46 1.37
CA LEU A 25 1.62 4.51 2.48
C LEU A 25 2.25 5.11 3.73
N LYS A 26 3.33 5.87 3.57
CA LYS A 26 4.00 6.53 4.67
C LYS A 26 3.06 7.51 5.38
N GLU A 27 2.32 8.30 4.61
CA GLU A 27 1.34 9.23 5.17
C GLU A 27 0.21 8.52 5.90
N LEU A 28 -0.13 7.31 5.46
CA LEU A 28 -1.20 6.52 6.08
C LEU A 28 -0.76 5.84 7.37
N GLY A 29 0.54 5.84 7.67
CA GLY A 29 1.05 5.23 8.88
C GLY A 29 1.84 3.95 8.66
N PHE A 30 2.12 3.59 7.42
CA PHE A 30 2.90 2.39 7.09
C PHE A 30 4.39 2.72 6.95
N GLU A 31 4.93 3.52 7.87
CA GLU A 31 6.32 3.97 7.76
C GLU A 31 7.31 2.82 7.80
N ASP A 32 7.05 1.83 8.65
CA ASP A 32 7.98 0.72 8.85
C ASP A 32 8.21 -0.07 7.56
N ILE A 33 7.15 -0.39 6.84
CA ILE A 33 7.25 -1.21 5.62
C ILE A 33 7.71 -0.41 4.41
N THR A 34 7.77 0.93 4.51
CA THR A 34 8.26 1.76 3.41
C THR A 34 9.77 2.00 3.48
N LYS A 35 10.42 1.62 4.58
CA LYS A 35 11.87 1.69 4.67
C LYS A 35 12.49 0.68 3.70
N PRO A 36 13.60 1.03 3.00
CA PRO A 36 14.13 0.17 1.95
C PRO A 36 14.36 -1.29 2.36
N GLY A 37 14.97 -1.52 3.51
CA GLY A 37 15.21 -2.88 3.97
C GLY A 37 13.93 -3.64 4.30
N MET A 38 12.96 -2.95 4.89
CA MET A 38 11.69 -3.57 5.28
C MET A 38 10.78 -3.82 4.09
N LEU A 39 10.84 -2.95 3.08
CA LEU A 39 10.04 -3.14 1.88
C LEU A 39 10.38 -4.46 1.18
N HIS A 40 11.66 -4.82 1.13
CA HIS A 40 12.11 -6.02 0.45
C HIS A 40 12.03 -7.27 1.32
N THR A 41 11.74 -7.15 2.60
CA THR A 41 11.58 -8.29 3.52
C THR A 41 10.11 -8.43 3.94
N VAL A 42 9.64 -7.57 4.83
CA VAL A 42 8.26 -7.62 5.32
C VAL A 42 7.27 -7.29 4.20
N GLY A 43 7.59 -6.33 3.33
CA GLY A 43 6.73 -5.93 2.24
C GLY A 43 6.45 -7.05 1.23
N ARG A 44 7.32 -8.06 1.16
CA ARG A 44 7.14 -9.19 0.24
C ARG A 44 6.11 -10.21 0.73
N VAL A 45 5.76 -10.16 2.01
CA VAL A 45 4.79 -11.07 2.61
C VAL A 45 3.57 -10.34 3.15
N MET A 46 3.61 -9.01 3.17
CA MET A 46 2.55 -8.16 3.71
C MET A 46 1.68 -7.60 2.58
N THR A 47 0.36 -7.72 2.73
CA THR A 47 -0.58 -7.02 1.86
C THR A 47 -1.08 -5.77 2.59
N ILE A 48 -1.64 -4.81 1.83
CA ILE A 48 -2.17 -3.59 2.43
C ILE A 48 -3.30 -3.90 3.42
N PRO A 49 -4.30 -4.76 3.08
CA PRO A 49 -5.34 -5.10 4.06
C PRO A 49 -4.79 -5.72 5.35
N ASN A 50 -3.79 -6.59 5.25
CA ASN A 50 -3.15 -7.17 6.43
C ASN A 50 -2.43 -6.11 7.25
N GLY A 51 -1.74 -5.18 6.58
CA GLY A 51 -1.08 -4.07 7.25
C GLY A 51 -2.06 -3.19 8.00
N CYS A 52 -3.22 -2.92 7.40
CA CYS A 52 -4.27 -2.14 8.04
C CYS A 52 -4.74 -2.82 9.34
N ARG A 53 -4.93 -4.13 9.27
CA ARG A 53 -5.38 -4.90 10.43
C ARG A 53 -4.36 -4.88 11.55
N MET A 54 -3.08 -5.03 11.21
CA MET A 54 -2.01 -5.06 12.19
C MET A 54 -1.78 -3.70 12.84
N LYS A 55 -1.94 -2.62 12.08
CA LYS A 55 -1.69 -1.26 12.55
C LYS A 55 -2.93 -0.57 13.09
N GLY A 56 -4.10 -1.19 12.96
CA GLY A 56 -5.35 -0.57 13.37
C GLY A 56 -5.75 0.60 12.47
N ILE A 57 -5.34 0.58 11.22
CA ILE A 57 -5.65 1.63 10.24
C ILE A 57 -6.91 1.24 9.47
N SER A 58 -7.82 2.21 9.28
CA SER A 58 -9.05 1.96 8.53
C SER A 58 -8.73 1.71 7.05
N PHE A 59 -9.16 0.58 6.54
CA PHE A 59 -8.99 0.25 5.13
C PHE A 59 -9.77 1.21 4.22
N ASP A 60 -10.91 1.71 4.69
CA ASP A 60 -11.68 2.69 3.94
C ASP A 60 -10.89 3.98 3.71
N ILE A 61 -10.14 4.42 4.71
CA ILE A 61 -9.29 5.61 4.59
C ILE A 61 -8.19 5.34 3.56
N VAL A 62 -7.60 4.16 3.58
CA VAL A 62 -6.58 3.77 2.62
C VAL A 62 -7.13 3.81 1.20
N LYS A 63 -8.31 3.23 1.00
CA LYS A 63 -8.97 3.22 -0.31
C LYS A 63 -9.24 4.64 -0.81
N LYS A 64 -9.77 5.51 0.05
CA LYS A 64 -10.03 6.90 -0.30
C LYS A 64 -8.75 7.63 -0.68
N THR A 65 -7.68 7.42 0.08
CA THR A 65 -6.41 8.08 -0.17
C THR A 65 -5.84 7.67 -1.52
N PHE A 66 -5.87 6.40 -1.85
CA PHE A 66 -5.42 5.94 -3.17
C PHE A 66 -6.29 6.51 -4.29
N LYS A 67 -7.59 6.53 -4.09
CA LYS A 67 -8.51 7.09 -5.08
C LYS A 67 -8.23 8.57 -5.33
N ASN A 68 -7.97 9.32 -4.25
CA ASN A 68 -7.64 10.74 -4.36
C ASN A 68 -6.32 10.98 -5.09
N ASN A 69 -5.44 9.98 -5.13
CA ASN A 69 -4.17 10.05 -5.83
C ASN A 69 -4.21 9.44 -7.24
N GLY A 70 -5.41 9.19 -7.75
CA GLY A 70 -5.60 8.74 -9.13
C GLY A 70 -5.55 7.23 -9.33
N PHE A 71 -5.66 6.47 -8.25
CA PHE A 71 -5.68 5.01 -8.34
C PHE A 71 -7.10 4.48 -8.28
N ASN A 72 -7.38 3.45 -9.07
CA ASN A 72 -8.57 2.64 -8.89
C ASN A 72 -8.18 1.37 -8.14
N MET A 73 -9.13 0.82 -7.40
CA MET A 73 -8.90 -0.39 -6.63
C MET A 73 -9.63 -1.56 -7.30
N LYS A 74 -8.91 -2.66 -7.43
CA LYS A 74 -9.50 -3.92 -7.87
C LYS A 74 -10.07 -4.62 -6.65
N GLU A 75 -11.34 -4.90 -6.70
CA GLU A 75 -12.03 -5.61 -5.63
C GLU A 75 -12.16 -7.10 -5.89
#